data_58e4080f6f049b910fd10d393c4b21f8
#
_entry.id   58e4080f6f049b910fd10d393c4b21f8
#
_cell.length_a   1.000
_cell.length_b   1.000
_cell.length_c   1.000
_cell.angle_alpha   90.00
_cell.angle_beta   90.00
_cell.angle_gamma   90.00
#
_symmetry.space_group_name_H-M   'P 1'
#
loop_
_entity.id
_entity.type
_entity.pdbx_description
1 polymer ?
#
loop_
_entity_poly.entity_id
_entity_poly.type
_entity_poly.pdbx_seq_one_letter_code
_entity_poly.pdbx_strand_id
1 'polypeptide(L)'
;MFEISIKQLLEAGVHFGHPTKKWNPKMAEYIFTERNGIHIIDLQKTVKKFEEAYNFVSSVAAEGGNILFVGTKKQAAETIKEESLKCGMYYVNERWPGGMLTNFKTIRKSINRLNELEKMQEDGTFALLPKKEVAKKIKEIDDLEKNYGGIKTMDTLPSALFVVDTRKEHIAILEAKKLGIPVVAIVDTNCSPEDADYIIPGNDDAIRAIKLIAGTLADAVIEAKGGEQLTDAPAEAEAETVAEEA
;
A
#
# COMPACT_ATOMS: atom_id res chain seq x y z
N MET A 1 -14.14 -6.11 14.52
CA MET A 1 -14.16 -5.11 15.65
C MET A 1 -12.75 -4.63 15.89
N PHE A 2 -12.50 -3.30 16.05
CA PHE A 2 -11.16 -2.78 16.30
C PHE A 2 -10.60 -3.25 17.65
N GLU A 3 -9.57 -4.09 17.63
CA GLU A 3 -8.97 -4.70 18.82
C GLU A 3 -7.44 -4.58 18.79
N ILE A 4 -6.92 -3.35 18.85
CA ILE A 4 -5.48 -3.14 18.97
C ILE A 4 -5.12 -2.67 20.37
N SER A 5 -4.24 -3.43 21.03
CA SER A 5 -3.69 -3.05 22.33
C SER A 5 -2.43 -2.18 22.19
N ILE A 6 -2.22 -1.29 23.16
CA ILE A 6 -0.97 -0.50 23.24
C ILE A 6 0.26 -1.43 23.29
N LYS A 7 0.12 -2.62 23.87
CA LYS A 7 1.20 -3.62 23.96
C LYS A 7 1.62 -4.10 22.58
N GLN A 8 0.67 -4.44 21.70
CA GLN A 8 0.94 -4.85 20.32
C GLN A 8 1.64 -3.75 19.52
N LEU A 9 1.17 -2.49 19.64
CA LEU A 9 1.81 -1.34 18.99
C LEU A 9 3.25 -1.13 19.48
N LEU A 10 3.49 -1.34 20.77
CA LEU A 10 4.82 -1.20 21.37
C LEU A 10 5.77 -2.31 20.90
N GLU A 11 5.31 -3.57 20.86
CA GLU A 11 6.06 -4.73 20.37
C GLU A 11 6.38 -4.63 18.86
N ALA A 12 5.47 -4.07 18.09
CA ALA A 12 5.68 -3.79 16.66
C ALA A 12 6.61 -2.60 16.40
N GLY A 13 6.92 -1.78 17.44
CA GLY A 13 7.80 -0.63 17.30
C GLY A 13 7.16 0.60 16.67
N VAL A 14 5.82 0.72 16.72
CA VAL A 14 5.06 1.85 16.18
C VAL A 14 5.42 3.17 16.87
N HIS A 15 5.85 3.11 18.13
CA HIS A 15 6.18 4.28 18.95
C HIS A 15 7.51 4.97 18.58
N PHE A 16 8.38 4.35 17.79
CA PHE A 16 9.61 4.98 17.36
C PHE A 16 9.34 5.95 16.20
N GLY A 17 9.75 7.18 16.37
CA GLY A 17 9.76 8.18 15.32
C GLY A 17 11.15 8.39 14.74
N HIS A 18 11.32 9.48 14.02
CA HIS A 18 12.58 9.89 13.41
C HIS A 18 13.46 10.68 14.39
N PRO A 19 14.78 10.86 14.06
CA PRO A 19 15.68 11.71 14.83
C PRO A 19 15.14 13.13 15.00
N THR A 20 15.35 13.71 16.19
CA THR A 20 14.87 15.05 16.57
C THR A 20 15.25 16.16 15.59
N LYS A 21 16.38 16.01 14.88
CA LYS A 21 16.82 16.97 13.86
C LYS A 21 15.95 17.01 12.60
N LYS A 22 15.14 15.98 12.36
CA LYS A 22 14.35 15.81 11.13
C LYS A 22 12.83 15.92 11.36
N TRP A 23 12.40 16.28 12.53
CA TRP A 23 10.97 16.29 12.87
C TRP A 23 10.23 17.47 12.22
N ASN A 24 8.90 17.31 12.13
CA ASN A 24 8.00 18.37 11.73
C ASN A 24 7.34 18.97 12.99
N PRO A 25 7.42 20.29 13.22
CA PRO A 25 6.77 20.94 14.37
C PRO A 25 5.27 20.69 14.49
N LYS A 26 4.55 20.47 13.39
CA LYS A 26 3.13 20.14 13.38
C LYS A 26 2.83 18.78 14.02
N MET A 27 3.83 17.91 14.15
CA MET A 27 3.71 16.61 14.85
C MET A 27 3.91 16.73 16.37
N ALA A 28 4.18 17.92 16.92
CA ALA A 28 4.42 18.12 18.35
C ALA A 28 3.29 17.54 19.22
N GLU A 29 2.04 17.63 18.77
CA GLU A 29 0.89 17.07 19.45
C GLU A 29 0.96 15.55 19.65
N TYR A 30 1.55 14.81 18.68
CA TYR A 30 1.61 13.35 18.68
C TYR A 30 2.90 12.79 19.27
N ILE A 31 3.82 13.65 19.70
CA ILE A 31 5.08 13.26 20.30
C ILE A 31 4.90 13.22 21.83
N PHE A 32 5.23 12.08 22.43
CA PHE A 32 5.19 11.88 23.89
C PHE A 32 6.45 12.43 24.57
N THR A 33 7.63 12.07 24.04
CA THR A 33 8.94 12.46 24.59
C THR A 33 10.05 12.26 23.56
N GLU A 34 11.26 12.61 24.00
CA GLU A 34 12.50 12.32 23.27
C GLU A 34 13.36 11.34 24.08
N ARG A 35 13.95 10.36 23.42
CA ARG A 35 14.90 9.44 24.01
C ARG A 35 16.03 9.13 23.03
N ASN A 36 17.29 9.33 23.49
CA ASN A 36 18.50 9.09 22.68
C ASN A 36 18.50 9.82 21.33
N GLY A 37 17.96 11.05 21.27
CA GLY A 37 17.89 11.85 20.04
C GLY A 37 16.83 11.38 19.04
N ILE A 38 15.89 10.52 19.45
CA ILE A 38 14.76 10.02 18.65
C ILE A 38 13.46 10.41 19.35
N HIS A 39 12.50 10.90 18.59
CA HIS A 39 11.16 11.16 19.10
C HIS A 39 10.39 9.88 19.36
N ILE A 40 9.64 9.83 20.46
CA ILE A 40 8.74 8.75 20.81
C ILE A 40 7.31 9.24 20.61
N ILE A 41 6.55 8.51 19.82
CA ILE A 41 5.16 8.81 19.49
C ILE A 41 4.24 8.38 20.64
N ASP A 42 3.21 9.18 20.91
CA ASP A 42 2.19 8.89 21.93
C ASP A 42 1.21 7.83 21.43
N LEU A 43 1.39 6.58 21.88
CA LEU A 43 0.55 5.46 21.48
C LEU A 43 -0.91 5.60 21.91
N GLN A 44 -1.23 6.36 22.97
CA GLN A 44 -2.63 6.59 23.34
C GLN A 44 -3.36 7.40 22.28
N LYS A 45 -2.68 8.39 21.69
CA LYS A 45 -3.21 9.16 20.57
C LYS A 45 -3.24 8.33 19.30
N THR A 46 -2.21 7.49 19.08
CA THR A 46 -2.20 6.56 17.93
C THR A 46 -3.42 5.65 17.96
N VAL A 47 -3.75 5.00 19.07
CA VAL A 47 -4.92 4.10 19.16
C VAL A 47 -6.20 4.83 18.78
N LYS A 48 -6.44 6.03 19.35
CA LYS A 48 -7.66 6.82 19.04
C LYS A 48 -7.75 7.18 17.56
N LYS A 49 -6.65 7.67 16.98
CA LYS A 49 -6.60 8.06 15.56
C LYS A 49 -6.69 6.85 14.63
N PHE A 50 -6.13 5.74 15.05
CA PHE A 50 -6.23 4.49 14.30
C PHE A 50 -7.66 3.94 14.30
N GLU A 51 -8.37 4.02 15.41
CA GLU A 51 -9.79 3.65 15.48
C GLU A 51 -10.66 4.51 14.55
N GLU A 52 -10.41 5.83 14.49
CA GLU A 52 -11.07 6.73 13.55
C GLU A 52 -10.82 6.28 12.09
N ALA A 53 -9.56 5.96 11.76
CA ALA A 53 -9.16 5.49 10.42
C ALA A 53 -9.77 4.12 10.09
N TYR A 54 -9.77 3.19 11.05
CA TYR A 54 -10.38 1.87 10.92
C TYR A 54 -11.87 1.96 10.60
N ASN A 55 -12.61 2.76 11.37
CA ASN A 55 -14.05 2.95 11.18
C ASN A 55 -14.34 3.58 9.80
N PHE A 56 -13.53 4.54 9.37
CA PHE A 56 -13.66 5.13 8.04
C PHE A 56 -13.42 4.08 6.93
N VAL A 57 -12.32 3.33 7.01
CA VAL A 57 -12.00 2.27 6.03
C VAL A 57 -13.11 1.22 5.97
N SER A 58 -13.62 0.79 7.13
CA SER A 58 -14.74 -0.15 7.23
C SER A 58 -16.01 0.40 6.58
N SER A 59 -16.34 1.69 6.77
CA SER A 59 -17.51 2.30 6.14
C SER A 59 -17.39 2.36 4.63
N VAL A 60 -16.22 2.75 4.10
CA VAL A 60 -15.94 2.77 2.65
C VAL A 60 -16.10 1.37 2.04
N ALA A 61 -15.57 0.35 2.72
CA ALA A 61 -15.67 -1.03 2.26
C ALA A 61 -17.11 -1.58 2.31
N ALA A 62 -17.88 -1.24 3.36
CA ALA A 62 -19.30 -1.62 3.49
C ALA A 62 -20.16 -1.01 2.39
N GLU A 63 -19.84 0.18 1.90
CA GLU A 63 -20.48 0.85 0.76
C GLU A 63 -20.06 0.26 -0.60
N GLY A 64 -19.19 -0.76 -0.62
CA GLY A 64 -18.65 -1.34 -1.85
C GLY A 64 -17.55 -0.50 -2.50
N GLY A 65 -17.00 0.49 -1.79
CA GLY A 65 -15.92 1.32 -2.25
C GLY A 65 -14.59 0.56 -2.33
N ASN A 66 -13.72 0.99 -3.24
CA ASN A 66 -12.39 0.43 -3.41
C ASN A 66 -11.35 1.31 -2.72
N ILE A 67 -10.38 0.67 -2.07
CA ILE A 67 -9.28 1.33 -1.39
C ILE A 67 -7.99 1.02 -2.14
N LEU A 68 -7.19 2.05 -2.42
CA LEU A 68 -5.88 1.90 -3.04
C LEU A 68 -4.79 2.00 -1.97
N PHE A 69 -4.07 0.90 -1.76
CA PHE A 69 -2.94 0.82 -0.84
C PHE A 69 -1.67 1.31 -1.53
N VAL A 70 -1.00 2.31 -0.95
CA VAL A 70 0.17 2.96 -1.54
C VAL A 70 1.35 2.91 -0.57
N GLY A 71 2.44 2.31 -1.01
CA GLY A 71 3.65 2.24 -0.19
C GLY A 71 4.84 1.79 -1.02
N THR A 72 5.56 2.76 -1.61
CA THR A 72 6.72 2.48 -2.47
C THR A 72 8.03 2.35 -1.69
N LYS A 73 8.00 2.54 -0.37
CA LYS A 73 9.13 2.36 0.53
C LYS A 73 9.53 0.88 0.57
N LYS A 74 10.82 0.56 0.52
CA LYS A 74 11.30 -0.84 0.53
C LYS A 74 10.74 -1.65 1.71
N GLN A 75 10.57 -1.00 2.87
CA GLN A 75 10.03 -1.62 4.08
C GLN A 75 8.53 -1.88 3.99
N ALA A 76 7.82 -1.15 3.13
CA ALA A 76 6.36 -1.22 2.99
C ALA A 76 5.92 -2.06 1.78
N ALA A 77 6.74 -2.10 0.73
CA ALA A 77 6.36 -2.59 -0.59
C ALA A 77 5.76 -4.00 -0.59
N GLU A 78 6.39 -4.95 0.10
CA GLU A 78 5.91 -6.34 0.17
C GLU A 78 4.64 -6.43 1.03
N THR A 79 4.67 -5.81 2.20
CA THR A 79 3.50 -5.79 3.11
C THR A 79 2.26 -5.18 2.46
N ILE A 80 2.42 -4.07 1.74
CA ILE A 80 1.31 -3.41 1.04
C ILE A 80 0.71 -4.32 -0.03
N LYS A 81 1.55 -5.04 -0.78
CA LYS A 81 1.10 -6.04 -1.75
C LYS A 81 0.34 -7.19 -1.07
N GLU A 82 0.94 -7.83 -0.05
CA GLU A 82 0.33 -8.96 0.67
C GLU A 82 -1.04 -8.59 1.25
N GLU A 83 -1.11 -7.50 2.03
CA GLU A 83 -2.33 -7.14 2.75
C GLU A 83 -3.44 -6.61 1.81
N SER A 84 -3.08 -5.92 0.72
CA SER A 84 -4.07 -5.49 -0.27
C SER A 84 -4.68 -6.67 -1.03
N LEU A 85 -3.87 -7.66 -1.41
CA LEU A 85 -4.36 -8.88 -2.06
C LEU A 85 -5.25 -9.69 -1.13
N LYS A 86 -4.88 -9.82 0.15
CA LYS A 86 -5.67 -10.51 1.18
C LYS A 86 -7.10 -9.97 1.29
N CYS A 87 -7.29 -8.67 1.17
CA CYS A 87 -8.61 -8.03 1.25
C CYS A 87 -9.26 -7.72 -0.11
N GLY A 88 -8.64 -8.16 -1.22
CA GLY A 88 -9.14 -7.93 -2.58
C GLY A 88 -9.19 -6.46 -2.99
N MET A 89 -8.21 -5.70 -2.53
CA MET A 89 -8.04 -4.28 -2.85
C MET A 89 -6.85 -4.05 -3.78
N TYR A 90 -6.71 -2.82 -4.27
CA TYR A 90 -5.66 -2.42 -5.20
C TYR A 90 -4.41 -1.93 -4.47
N TYR A 91 -3.25 -2.02 -5.13
CA TYR A 91 -2.00 -1.54 -4.54
C TYR A 91 -1.05 -0.89 -5.55
N VAL A 92 -0.17 -0.03 -5.02
CA VAL A 92 1.00 0.51 -5.69
C VAL A 92 2.18 0.42 -4.73
N ASN A 93 3.12 -0.48 -5.02
CA ASN A 93 4.22 -0.81 -4.11
C ASN A 93 5.62 -0.52 -4.67
N GLU A 94 5.77 -0.21 -5.98
CA GLU A 94 7.08 0.04 -6.58
C GLU A 94 7.33 1.53 -6.81
N ARG A 95 6.52 2.14 -7.66
CA ARG A 95 6.62 3.56 -7.98
C ARG A 95 5.26 4.14 -8.29
N TRP A 96 4.97 5.32 -7.76
CA TRP A 96 3.80 6.09 -8.15
C TRP A 96 4.05 6.78 -9.49
N PRO A 97 3.42 6.39 -10.60
CA PRO A 97 3.50 7.14 -11.84
C PRO A 97 2.67 8.42 -11.71
N GLY A 98 3.30 9.57 -11.98
CA GLY A 98 2.56 10.85 -11.95
C GLY A 98 1.37 10.84 -12.89
N GLY A 99 0.22 11.34 -12.41
CA GLY A 99 -1.04 11.30 -13.15
C GLY A 99 -1.84 10.00 -12.98
N MET A 100 -1.46 9.12 -12.05
CA MET A 100 -2.16 7.84 -11.85
C MET A 100 -3.65 8.04 -11.57
N LEU A 101 -4.02 9.03 -10.79
CA LEU A 101 -5.43 9.37 -10.53
C LEU A 101 -5.90 10.49 -11.45
N THR A 102 -5.15 11.57 -11.56
CA THR A 102 -5.55 12.78 -12.32
C THR A 102 -5.57 12.58 -13.84
N ASN A 103 -4.84 11.58 -14.36
CA ASN A 103 -4.82 11.20 -15.78
C ASN A 103 -5.12 9.71 -15.96
N PHE A 104 -6.11 9.22 -15.22
CA PHE A 104 -6.48 7.80 -15.17
C PHE A 104 -6.77 7.19 -16.55
N LYS A 105 -7.37 7.96 -17.47
CA LYS A 105 -7.62 7.49 -18.84
C LYS A 105 -6.34 7.08 -19.59
N THR A 106 -5.23 7.77 -19.34
CA THR A 106 -3.93 7.42 -19.96
C THR A 106 -3.33 6.19 -19.26
N ILE A 107 -3.45 6.10 -17.95
CA ILE A 107 -3.02 4.92 -17.18
C ILE A 107 -3.77 3.67 -17.68
N ARG A 108 -5.08 3.74 -17.90
CA ARG A 108 -5.88 2.63 -18.46
C ARG A 108 -5.39 2.19 -19.85
N LYS A 109 -4.88 3.09 -20.68
CA LYS A 109 -4.27 2.69 -21.96
C LYS A 109 -3.00 1.86 -21.73
N SER A 110 -2.18 2.22 -20.74
CA SER A 110 -0.98 1.45 -20.41
C SER A 110 -1.34 0.07 -19.84
N ILE A 111 -2.38 -0.01 -19.01
CA ILE A 111 -2.91 -1.29 -18.50
C ILE A 111 -3.47 -2.14 -19.64
N ASN A 112 -4.24 -1.57 -20.55
CA ASN A 112 -4.75 -2.29 -21.72
C ASN A 112 -3.59 -2.81 -22.60
N ARG A 113 -2.53 -2.04 -22.73
CA ARG A 113 -1.31 -2.46 -23.44
C ARG A 113 -0.65 -3.66 -22.76
N LEU A 114 -0.60 -3.67 -21.42
CA LEU A 114 -0.10 -4.82 -20.66
C LEU A 114 -0.95 -6.07 -20.96
N ASN A 115 -2.28 -5.97 -20.85
CA ASN A 115 -3.20 -7.07 -21.11
C ASN A 115 -3.07 -7.59 -22.56
N GLU A 116 -2.87 -6.72 -23.53
CA GLU A 116 -2.61 -7.11 -24.94
C GLU A 116 -1.33 -7.90 -25.08
N LEU A 117 -0.24 -7.46 -24.44
CA LEU A 117 1.06 -8.11 -24.51
C LEU A 117 1.04 -9.50 -23.86
N GLU A 118 0.39 -9.62 -22.70
CA GLU A 118 0.21 -10.90 -22.01
C GLU A 118 -0.60 -11.87 -22.88
N LYS A 119 -1.72 -11.41 -23.43
CA LYS A 119 -2.51 -12.21 -24.35
C LYS A 119 -1.71 -12.68 -25.56
N MET A 120 -0.87 -11.81 -26.13
CA MET A 120 0.03 -12.20 -27.24
C MET A 120 1.06 -13.25 -26.80
N GLN A 121 1.47 -13.25 -25.54
CA GLN A 121 2.36 -14.26 -24.99
C GLN A 121 1.65 -15.59 -24.80
N GLU A 122 0.42 -15.59 -24.26
CA GLU A 122 -0.42 -16.78 -24.06
C GLU A 122 -0.83 -17.42 -25.37
N ASP A 123 -1.24 -16.62 -26.37
CA ASP A 123 -1.65 -17.08 -27.70
C ASP A 123 -0.47 -17.62 -28.56
N GLY A 124 0.77 -17.59 -28.03
CA GLY A 124 1.95 -18.08 -28.76
C GLY A 124 2.42 -17.16 -29.91
N THR A 125 1.85 -15.96 -30.04
CA THR A 125 2.22 -14.97 -31.08
C THR A 125 3.71 -14.60 -31.00
N PHE A 126 4.32 -14.69 -29.82
CA PHE A 126 5.75 -14.41 -29.63
C PHE A 126 6.65 -15.38 -30.39
N ALA A 127 6.20 -16.63 -30.66
CA ALA A 127 6.96 -17.59 -31.45
C ALA A 127 7.14 -17.19 -32.92
N LEU A 128 6.26 -16.32 -33.44
CA LEU A 128 6.28 -15.80 -34.82
C LEU A 128 7.18 -14.57 -34.97
N LEU A 129 7.67 -13.98 -33.87
CA LEU A 129 8.45 -12.74 -33.88
C LEU A 129 9.97 -13.03 -33.80
N PRO A 130 10.80 -12.11 -34.36
CA PRO A 130 12.24 -12.19 -34.17
C PRO A 130 12.64 -12.13 -32.69
N LYS A 131 13.64 -12.92 -32.28
CA LYS A 131 14.11 -13.02 -30.87
C LYS A 131 14.36 -11.65 -30.22
N LYS A 132 14.87 -10.67 -30.98
CA LYS A 132 15.14 -9.31 -30.47
C LYS A 132 13.87 -8.55 -30.13
N GLU A 133 12.78 -8.76 -30.87
CA GLU A 133 11.49 -8.12 -30.61
C GLU A 133 10.78 -8.79 -29.42
N VAL A 134 10.86 -10.11 -29.32
CA VAL A 134 10.36 -10.87 -28.17
C VAL A 134 11.01 -10.37 -26.87
N ALA A 135 12.33 -10.24 -26.85
CA ALA A 135 13.04 -9.75 -25.66
C ALA A 135 12.62 -8.33 -25.27
N LYS A 136 12.33 -7.44 -26.25
CA LYS A 136 11.81 -6.09 -25.97
C LYS A 136 10.41 -6.12 -25.37
N LYS A 137 9.52 -6.99 -25.90
CA LYS A 137 8.15 -7.11 -25.43
C LYS A 137 8.08 -7.73 -24.03
N ILE A 138 8.91 -8.72 -23.75
CA ILE A 138 9.03 -9.30 -22.39
C ILE A 138 9.46 -8.20 -21.40
N LYS A 139 10.49 -7.43 -21.74
CA LYS A 139 10.90 -6.32 -20.87
C LYS A 139 9.81 -5.25 -20.72
N GLU A 140 9.03 -4.97 -21.77
CA GLU A 140 7.88 -4.05 -21.70
C GLU A 140 6.80 -4.60 -20.73
N ILE A 141 6.53 -5.91 -20.77
CA ILE A 141 5.61 -6.58 -19.83
C ILE A 141 6.10 -6.40 -18.41
N ASP A 142 7.37 -6.77 -18.13
CA ASP A 142 7.97 -6.68 -16.79
C ASP A 142 7.89 -5.25 -16.24
N ASP A 143 8.21 -4.25 -17.06
CA ASP A 143 8.16 -2.83 -16.67
C ASP A 143 6.72 -2.35 -16.42
N LEU A 144 5.75 -2.80 -17.21
CA LEU A 144 4.34 -2.45 -17.05
C LEU A 144 3.72 -3.18 -15.85
N GLU A 145 3.97 -4.48 -15.69
CA GLU A 145 3.48 -5.28 -14.56
C GLU A 145 4.00 -4.72 -13.23
N LYS A 146 5.28 -4.38 -13.18
CA LYS A 146 5.90 -3.77 -12.01
C LYS A 146 5.23 -2.47 -11.57
N ASN A 147 4.80 -1.63 -12.54
CA ASN A 147 4.21 -0.32 -12.23
C ASN A 147 2.68 -0.35 -12.10
N TYR A 148 2.00 -1.26 -12.78
CA TYR A 148 0.53 -1.26 -12.92
C TYR A 148 -0.13 -2.57 -12.52
N GLY A 149 0.62 -3.62 -12.19
CA GLY A 149 0.07 -4.94 -11.84
C GLY A 149 -0.96 -4.87 -10.72
N GLY A 150 -0.68 -4.09 -9.67
CA GLY A 150 -1.60 -3.95 -8.53
C GLY A 150 -2.88 -3.16 -8.80
N ILE A 151 -2.99 -2.52 -9.95
CA ILE A 151 -4.19 -1.76 -10.38
C ILE A 151 -4.78 -2.27 -11.70
N LYS A 152 -4.36 -3.45 -12.14
CA LYS A 152 -4.73 -4.03 -13.44
C LYS A 152 -6.23 -4.18 -13.63
N THR A 153 -6.94 -4.57 -12.58
CA THR A 153 -8.40 -4.75 -12.57
C THR A 153 -9.17 -3.53 -12.08
N MET A 154 -8.48 -2.42 -11.79
CA MET A 154 -9.12 -1.19 -11.31
C MET A 154 -9.76 -0.43 -12.48
N ASP A 155 -11.08 -0.47 -12.60
CA ASP A 155 -11.84 0.19 -13.68
C ASP A 155 -12.26 1.62 -13.34
N THR A 156 -12.39 1.93 -12.07
CA THR A 156 -12.83 3.22 -11.55
C THR A 156 -11.79 3.80 -10.59
N LEU A 157 -11.86 5.11 -10.33
CA LEU A 157 -11.04 5.75 -9.31
C LEU A 157 -11.35 5.14 -7.93
N PRO A 158 -10.35 5.02 -7.04
CA PRO A 158 -10.56 4.50 -5.70
C PRO A 158 -11.38 5.48 -4.85
N SER A 159 -12.15 4.95 -3.91
CA SER A 159 -12.96 5.73 -2.96
C SER A 159 -12.12 6.30 -1.83
N ALA A 160 -10.99 5.68 -1.51
CA ALA A 160 -10.02 6.14 -0.52
C ALA A 160 -8.61 5.66 -0.85
N LEU A 161 -7.59 6.37 -0.36
CA LEU A 161 -6.20 5.94 -0.38
C LEU A 161 -5.75 5.55 1.04
N PHE A 162 -4.98 4.46 1.15
CA PHE A 162 -4.15 4.21 2.33
C PHE A 162 -2.69 4.39 1.94
N VAL A 163 -1.96 5.25 2.66
CA VAL A 163 -0.61 5.68 2.28
C VAL A 163 0.38 5.43 3.41
N VAL A 164 1.53 4.83 3.07
CA VAL A 164 2.67 4.68 3.98
C VAL A 164 3.75 5.68 3.60
N ASP A 165 4.13 6.57 4.54
CA ASP A 165 5.07 7.67 4.35
C ASP A 165 4.53 8.79 3.43
N THR A 166 3.83 9.75 4.04
CA THR A 166 3.22 10.89 3.32
C THR A 166 4.25 11.77 2.62
N ARG A 167 5.48 11.81 3.12
CA ARG A 167 6.55 12.61 2.53
C ARG A 167 7.04 12.00 1.21
N LYS A 168 7.17 10.69 1.16
CA LYS A 168 7.59 9.97 -0.04
C LYS A 168 6.49 9.95 -1.09
N GLU A 169 5.26 9.68 -0.67
CA GLU A 169 4.10 9.55 -1.54
C GLU A 169 3.33 10.87 -1.74
N HIS A 170 3.99 12.02 -1.56
CA HIS A 170 3.35 13.35 -1.63
C HIS A 170 2.62 13.61 -2.96
N ILE A 171 3.09 13.04 -4.08
CA ILE A 171 2.45 13.16 -5.39
C ILE A 171 1.09 12.47 -5.38
N ALA A 172 1.02 11.26 -4.83
CA ALA A 172 -0.22 10.50 -4.68
C ALA A 172 -1.25 11.29 -3.86
N ILE A 173 -0.81 11.86 -2.75
CA ILE A 173 -1.64 12.67 -1.86
C ILE A 173 -2.14 13.95 -2.56
N LEU A 174 -1.29 14.65 -3.29
CA LEU A 174 -1.70 15.84 -4.05
C LEU A 174 -2.73 15.50 -5.14
N GLU A 175 -2.57 14.37 -5.81
CA GLU A 175 -3.53 13.91 -6.81
C GLU A 175 -4.88 13.53 -6.14
N ALA A 176 -4.85 12.82 -5.01
CA ALA A 176 -6.03 12.47 -4.25
C ALA A 176 -6.78 13.71 -3.77
N LYS A 177 -6.09 14.67 -3.16
CA LYS A 177 -6.68 15.96 -2.71
C LYS A 177 -7.31 16.72 -3.86
N LYS A 178 -6.68 16.74 -5.04
CA LYS A 178 -7.22 17.41 -6.24
C LYS A 178 -8.54 16.80 -6.72
N LEU A 179 -8.72 15.50 -6.50
CA LEU A 179 -9.92 14.76 -6.90
C LEU A 179 -10.94 14.61 -5.76
N GLY A 180 -10.64 15.11 -4.56
CA GLY A 180 -11.49 14.96 -3.38
C GLY A 180 -11.54 13.52 -2.85
N ILE A 181 -10.51 12.72 -3.11
CA ILE A 181 -10.40 11.34 -2.59
C ILE A 181 -9.76 11.41 -1.21
N PRO A 182 -10.43 10.92 -0.16
CA PRO A 182 -9.91 10.94 1.20
C PRO A 182 -8.67 10.05 1.36
N VAL A 183 -7.73 10.51 2.20
CA VAL A 183 -6.46 9.86 2.43
C VAL A 183 -6.35 9.41 3.88
N VAL A 184 -6.14 8.13 4.09
CA VAL A 184 -5.70 7.52 5.36
C VAL A 184 -4.19 7.32 5.29
N ALA A 185 -3.42 7.75 6.28
CA ALA A 185 -1.97 7.60 6.18
C ALA A 185 -1.29 7.28 7.52
N ILE A 186 -0.22 6.49 7.43
CA ILE A 186 0.76 6.39 8.50
C ILE A 186 1.63 7.65 8.45
N VAL A 187 1.66 8.40 9.56
CA VAL A 187 2.35 9.68 9.67
C VAL A 187 3.39 9.61 10.76
N ASP A 188 4.65 9.61 10.35
CA ASP A 188 5.80 9.65 11.29
C ASP A 188 6.13 11.09 11.69
N THR A 189 7.01 11.27 12.65
CA THR A 189 7.39 12.56 13.23
C THR A 189 8.05 13.55 12.26
N ASN A 190 8.53 13.08 11.10
CA ASN A 190 9.10 13.91 10.02
C ASN A 190 8.09 14.36 8.96
N CYS A 191 6.85 13.87 9.05
CA CYS A 191 5.77 14.11 8.10
C CYS A 191 4.84 15.25 8.58
N SER A 192 3.93 15.71 7.71
CA SER A 192 2.89 16.68 8.07
C SER A 192 1.57 15.97 8.33
N PRO A 193 0.94 16.15 9.50
CA PRO A 193 -0.38 15.57 9.76
C PRO A 193 -1.50 16.16 8.87
N GLU A 194 -1.28 17.34 8.27
CA GLU A 194 -2.25 17.97 7.35
C GLU A 194 -2.29 17.31 5.97
N ASP A 195 -1.37 16.39 5.69
CA ASP A 195 -1.29 15.72 4.39
C ASP A 195 -2.36 14.63 4.23
N ALA A 196 -2.93 14.13 5.33
CA ALA A 196 -3.95 13.09 5.33
C ALA A 196 -5.21 13.56 6.08
N ASP A 197 -6.37 13.02 5.68
CA ASP A 197 -7.65 13.26 6.32
C ASP A 197 -7.80 12.41 7.59
N TYR A 198 -7.31 11.17 7.54
CA TYR A 198 -7.27 10.24 8.66
C TYR A 198 -5.82 9.84 8.91
N ILE A 199 -5.25 10.37 9.97
CA ILE A 199 -3.85 10.13 10.34
C ILE A 199 -3.74 8.96 11.31
N ILE A 200 -2.71 8.15 11.14
CA ILE A 200 -2.28 7.12 12.08
C ILE A 200 -0.86 7.48 12.50
N PRO A 201 -0.67 8.20 13.63
CA PRO A 201 0.67 8.53 14.09
C PRO A 201 1.47 7.26 14.39
N GLY A 202 2.58 7.05 13.69
CA GLY A 202 3.33 5.80 13.84
C GLY A 202 4.57 5.73 12.96
N ASN A 203 5.38 4.73 13.24
CA ASN A 203 6.63 4.46 12.54
C ASN A 203 6.36 3.94 11.11
N ASP A 204 6.87 4.62 10.11
CA ASP A 204 6.76 4.24 8.71
C ASP A 204 8.00 3.52 8.15
N ASP A 205 9.02 3.25 9.01
CA ASP A 205 10.26 2.54 8.66
C ASP A 205 10.29 1.10 9.17
N ALA A 206 9.51 0.77 10.21
CA ALA A 206 9.52 -0.53 10.81
C ALA A 206 8.53 -1.48 10.09
N ILE A 207 9.04 -2.54 9.45
CA ILE A 207 8.22 -3.53 8.72
C ILE A 207 7.09 -4.09 9.60
N ARG A 208 7.38 -4.39 10.88
CA ARG A 208 6.37 -4.91 11.83
C ARG A 208 5.28 -3.90 12.13
N ALA A 209 5.62 -2.61 12.24
CA ALA A 209 4.65 -1.54 12.47
C ALA A 209 3.74 -1.37 11.25
N ILE A 210 4.32 -1.33 10.05
CA ILE A 210 3.58 -1.24 8.80
C ILE A 210 2.66 -2.45 8.65
N LYS A 211 3.15 -3.67 8.91
CA LYS A 211 2.37 -4.91 8.79
C LYS A 211 1.20 -4.94 9.77
N LEU A 212 1.40 -4.52 11.02
CA LEU A 212 0.33 -4.44 12.00
C LEU A 212 -0.76 -3.46 11.57
N ILE A 213 -0.38 -2.27 11.11
CA ILE A 213 -1.34 -1.22 10.73
C ILE A 213 -2.06 -1.60 9.43
N ALA A 214 -1.31 -1.98 8.38
CA ALA A 214 -1.88 -2.36 7.09
C ALA A 214 -2.77 -3.61 7.22
N GLY A 215 -2.32 -4.62 7.97
CA GLY A 215 -3.10 -5.84 8.22
C GLY A 215 -4.41 -5.55 8.94
N THR A 216 -4.39 -4.69 9.97
CA THR A 216 -5.63 -4.31 10.66
C THR A 216 -6.61 -3.56 9.74
N LEU A 217 -6.11 -2.69 8.86
CA LEU A 217 -6.98 -2.02 7.88
C LEU A 217 -7.50 -3.00 6.82
N ALA A 218 -6.68 -3.99 6.41
CA ALA A 218 -7.13 -5.06 5.53
C ALA A 218 -8.21 -5.92 6.19
N ASP A 219 -8.05 -6.25 7.47
CA ASP A 219 -9.06 -6.99 8.24
C ASP A 219 -10.36 -6.19 8.38
N ALA A 220 -10.29 -4.85 8.53
CA ALA A 220 -11.46 -3.97 8.52
C ALA A 220 -12.26 -4.08 7.20
N VAL A 221 -11.54 -4.16 6.07
CA VAL A 221 -12.15 -4.34 4.75
C VAL A 221 -12.83 -5.71 4.63
N ILE A 222 -12.16 -6.76 5.10
CA ILE A 222 -12.68 -8.13 5.05
C ILE A 222 -13.93 -8.26 5.93
N GLU A 223 -13.88 -7.75 7.16
CA GLU A 223 -15.04 -7.75 8.07
C GLU A 223 -16.24 -7.02 7.46
N ALA A 224 -16.00 -5.85 6.84
CA ALA A 224 -17.05 -5.06 6.22
C ALA A 224 -17.68 -5.74 5.00
N LYS A 225 -16.91 -6.56 4.27
CA LYS A 225 -17.39 -7.34 3.11
C LYS A 225 -18.03 -8.69 3.48
N GLY A 226 -18.24 -9.00 4.75
CA GLY A 226 -18.89 -10.23 5.21
C GLY A 226 -17.93 -11.37 5.56
N GLY A 227 -16.64 -11.09 5.73
CA GLY A 227 -15.66 -12.04 6.25
C GLY A 227 -15.06 -13.00 5.20
N GLU A 228 -15.34 -12.85 3.92
CA GLU A 228 -14.69 -13.64 2.87
C GLU A 228 -13.28 -13.14 2.58
N GLN A 229 -12.29 -13.90 3.01
CA GLN A 229 -10.89 -13.69 2.58
C GLN A 229 -10.76 -14.21 1.14
N LEU A 230 -10.32 -13.36 0.22
CA LEU A 230 -9.95 -13.80 -1.12
C LEU A 230 -8.54 -14.44 -1.06
N THR A 231 -8.49 -15.69 -0.65
CA THR A 231 -7.25 -16.50 -0.65
C THR A 231 -7.02 -17.12 -2.03
N ASP A 232 -6.84 -16.32 -3.06
CA ASP A 232 -6.24 -16.74 -4.32
C ASP A 232 -4.93 -16.01 -4.56
N ALA A 233 -3.95 -16.26 -3.68
CA ALA A 233 -2.56 -16.13 -4.09
C ALA A 233 -2.22 -17.41 -4.89
N PRO A 234 -1.68 -17.33 -6.13
CA PRO A 234 -1.18 -18.51 -6.80
C PRO A 234 -0.07 -19.12 -5.92
N ALA A 235 -0.26 -20.36 -5.50
CA ALA A 235 0.72 -21.12 -4.78
C ALA A 235 2.00 -21.18 -5.63
N GLU A 236 3.07 -20.55 -5.16
CA GLU A 236 4.39 -20.81 -5.70
C GLU A 236 4.67 -22.29 -5.47
N ALA A 237 4.80 -23.03 -6.57
CA ALA A 237 5.15 -24.43 -6.57
C ALA A 237 6.48 -24.60 -5.83
N GLU A 238 6.44 -25.27 -4.69
CA GLU A 238 7.63 -25.81 -4.03
C GLU A 238 8.33 -26.72 -5.04
N ALA A 239 9.46 -26.27 -5.55
CA ALA A 239 10.36 -27.12 -6.32
C ALA A 239 10.99 -28.12 -5.34
N GLU A 240 10.41 -29.30 -5.25
CA GLU A 240 11.05 -30.47 -4.66
C GLU A 240 12.37 -30.74 -5.40
N THR A 241 13.45 -30.47 -4.73
CA THR A 241 14.76 -31.02 -5.10
C THR A 241 14.77 -32.49 -4.75
N VAL A 242 14.46 -33.33 -5.72
CA VAL A 242 14.78 -34.75 -5.64
C VAL A 242 16.28 -34.86 -5.91
N ALA A 243 17.05 -35.05 -4.85
CA ALA A 243 18.40 -35.56 -4.93
C ALA A 243 18.29 -37.05 -5.24
N GLU A 244 18.63 -37.43 -6.44
CA GLU A 244 18.77 -38.82 -6.85
C GLU A 244 20.21 -39.24 -6.67
N GLU A 245 20.44 -40.18 -5.74
CA GLU A 245 21.64 -40.98 -5.62
C GLU A 245 21.69 -41.95 -6.80
N ALA A 246 22.79 -41.96 -7.56
CA ALA A 246 23.45 -43.15 -8.10
C ALA A 246 24.80 -42.79 -8.74
#